data_60f82b07ab63c67f83294581ca1e0010
#
_entry.id   60f82b07ab63c67f83294581ca1e0010
#
_cell.length_a   1.000
_cell.length_b   1.000
_cell.length_c   1.000
_cell.angle_alpha   90.00
_cell.angle_beta   90.00
_cell.angle_gamma   90.00
#
_symmetry.space_group_name_H-M   'P 1'
#
loop_
_entity.id
_entity.type
_entity.pdbx_description
1 polymer ?
#
loop_
_entity_poly.entity_id
_entity_poly.type
_entity_poly.pdbx_seq_one_letter_code
_entity_poly.pdbx_strand_id
1 'polypeptide(L)'
;MRAGEKTGVIVVDMQGDFTTWKKGTLAVNGADEGFVKKVADATAIFKEKGFVLYATQDWHPKSHISFASNHPGSKPFEAVKIDGRTQVLWPDHCVQGTDGAKILLDAGIFQAIVKKGQDPKFDSYSGFQDDGGAKTEMDTLLKTAGIKKLVVYGLATDYCVMATAIDAAANGYKVIVIEGLSKGVAPDTTAKALETMKAKGIQVLKEVDMKRIGDL
;
A
#
# COMPACT_ATOMS: atom_id res chain seq x y z
N MET A 1 -31.57 -4.25 15.14
CA MET A 1 -30.11 -4.15 15.24
C MET A 1 -29.67 -3.16 14.17
N ARG A 2 -29.00 -2.07 14.53
CA ARG A 2 -28.36 -1.20 13.52
C ARG A 2 -27.32 -2.06 12.81
N ALA A 3 -27.40 -2.16 11.50
CA ALA A 3 -26.36 -2.81 10.70
C ALA A 3 -25.04 -2.10 11.02
N GLY A 4 -24.10 -2.81 11.67
CA GLY A 4 -22.81 -2.23 12.00
C GLY A 4 -22.11 -1.72 10.74
N GLU A 5 -21.37 -0.63 10.86
CA GLU A 5 -20.59 -0.10 9.74
C GLU A 5 -19.64 -1.17 9.21
N LYS A 6 -19.71 -1.44 7.91
CA LYS A 6 -18.87 -2.47 7.27
C LYS A 6 -17.40 -2.06 7.29
N THR A 7 -16.54 -3.02 7.62
CA THR A 7 -15.09 -2.85 7.61
C THR A 7 -14.49 -3.59 6.42
N GLY A 8 -13.66 -2.89 5.65
CA GLY A 8 -12.84 -3.47 4.60
C GLY A 8 -11.38 -3.59 5.03
N VAL A 9 -10.61 -4.36 4.29
CA VAL A 9 -9.17 -4.50 4.46
C VAL A 9 -8.49 -4.11 3.15
N ILE A 10 -7.45 -3.30 3.21
CA ILE A 10 -6.58 -3.00 2.07
C ILE A 10 -5.20 -3.58 2.35
N VAL A 11 -4.80 -4.56 1.56
CA VAL A 11 -3.45 -5.12 1.56
C VAL A 11 -2.63 -4.38 0.53
N VAL A 12 -1.62 -3.63 0.99
CA VAL A 12 -0.87 -2.70 0.14
C VAL A 12 0.35 -3.39 -0.45
N ASP A 13 0.43 -3.47 -1.77
CA ASP A 13 1.60 -3.76 -2.60
C ASP A 13 2.44 -4.97 -2.12
N MET A 14 1.79 -6.07 -1.75
CA MET A 14 2.48 -7.30 -1.39
C MET A 14 3.01 -8.02 -2.64
N GLN A 15 4.03 -7.42 -3.28
CA GLN A 15 4.58 -7.80 -4.59
C GLN A 15 6.03 -8.28 -4.50
N GLY A 16 6.47 -9.03 -5.52
CA GLY A 16 7.80 -9.64 -5.56
C GLY A 16 8.93 -8.65 -5.39
N ASP A 17 8.89 -7.53 -6.13
CA ASP A 17 9.97 -6.52 -6.14
C ASP A 17 10.14 -5.79 -4.81
N PHE A 18 9.15 -5.81 -3.93
CA PHE A 18 9.25 -5.23 -2.59
C PHE A 18 9.72 -6.22 -1.51
N THR A 19 10.07 -7.46 -1.86
CA THR A 19 10.43 -8.47 -0.86
C THR A 19 11.86 -8.98 -1.02
N THR A 20 12.53 -9.19 0.11
CA THR A 20 13.81 -9.89 0.15
C THR A 20 13.66 -11.38 -0.21
N TRP A 21 12.47 -11.96 0.04
CA TRP A 21 12.13 -13.32 -0.37
C TRP A 21 12.31 -13.56 -1.88
N LYS A 22 11.80 -12.65 -2.69
CA LYS A 22 11.92 -12.75 -4.17
C LYS A 22 13.15 -12.04 -4.74
N LYS A 23 14.06 -11.56 -3.87
CA LYS A 23 15.24 -10.75 -4.26
C LYS A 23 14.84 -9.55 -5.13
N GLY A 24 13.76 -8.88 -4.71
CA GLY A 24 13.17 -7.77 -5.44
C GLY A 24 14.12 -6.60 -5.61
N THR A 25 13.94 -5.85 -6.70
CA THR A 25 14.81 -4.70 -7.05
C THR A 25 14.68 -3.54 -6.06
N LEU A 26 13.53 -3.43 -5.39
CA LEU A 26 13.25 -2.44 -4.33
C LEU A 26 12.86 -3.16 -3.03
N ALA A 27 13.61 -4.22 -2.68
CA ALA A 27 13.29 -5.05 -1.54
C ALA A 27 13.35 -4.28 -0.21
N VAL A 28 12.27 -4.32 0.54
CA VAL A 28 12.16 -3.76 1.89
C VAL A 28 12.79 -4.72 2.91
N ASN A 29 13.66 -4.20 3.76
CA ASN A 29 14.33 -5.03 4.77
C ASN A 29 13.30 -5.68 5.72
N GLY A 30 13.48 -6.99 5.98
CA GLY A 30 12.56 -7.78 6.79
C GLY A 30 11.27 -8.19 6.09
N ALA A 31 11.09 -7.86 4.81
CA ALA A 31 10.02 -8.41 3.98
C ALA A 31 10.45 -9.76 3.39
N ASP A 32 10.78 -10.69 4.26
CA ASP A 32 11.19 -12.06 3.93
C ASP A 32 9.98 -12.99 3.73
N GLU A 33 10.23 -14.28 3.46
CA GLU A 33 9.19 -15.27 3.27
C GLU A 33 8.29 -15.43 4.51
N GLY A 34 8.89 -15.38 5.71
CA GLY A 34 8.16 -15.45 6.98
C GLY A 34 7.20 -14.28 7.16
N PHE A 35 7.63 -13.07 6.79
CA PHE A 35 6.77 -11.89 6.81
C PHE A 35 5.62 -12.01 5.80
N VAL A 36 5.90 -12.43 4.56
CA VAL A 36 4.85 -12.62 3.54
C VAL A 36 3.83 -13.67 4.00
N LYS A 37 4.32 -14.77 4.59
CA LYS A 37 3.43 -15.78 5.17
C LYS A 37 2.58 -15.21 6.31
N LYS A 38 3.16 -14.44 7.24
CA LYS A 38 2.42 -13.77 8.33
C LYS A 38 1.31 -12.89 7.78
N VAL A 39 1.58 -12.10 6.74
CA VAL A 39 0.58 -11.25 6.08
C VAL A 39 -0.50 -12.10 5.43
N ALA A 40 -0.14 -13.17 4.72
CA ALA A 40 -1.11 -14.07 4.08
C ALA A 40 -2.02 -14.74 5.12
N ASP A 41 -1.47 -15.28 6.21
CA ASP A 41 -2.23 -15.91 7.29
C ASP A 41 -3.22 -14.91 7.94
N ALA A 42 -2.76 -13.70 8.23
CA ALA A 42 -3.63 -12.65 8.78
C ALA A 42 -4.75 -12.25 7.79
N THR A 43 -4.43 -12.15 6.51
CA THR A 43 -5.40 -11.83 5.45
C THR A 43 -6.46 -12.94 5.32
N ALA A 44 -6.07 -14.22 5.42
CA ALA A 44 -7.01 -15.34 5.44
C ALA A 44 -7.96 -15.27 6.65
N ILE A 45 -7.45 -14.94 7.84
CA ILE A 45 -8.27 -14.75 9.05
C ILE A 45 -9.31 -13.63 8.84
N PHE A 46 -8.93 -12.50 8.23
CA PHE A 46 -9.89 -11.44 7.91
C PHE A 46 -10.97 -11.94 6.94
N LYS A 47 -10.60 -12.72 5.91
CA LYS A 47 -11.55 -13.33 4.98
C LYS A 47 -12.53 -14.25 5.68
N GLU A 48 -12.05 -15.16 6.52
CA GLU A 48 -12.87 -16.10 7.30
C GLU A 48 -13.87 -15.38 8.24
N LYS A 49 -13.46 -14.21 8.75
CA LYS A 49 -14.33 -13.37 9.59
C LYS A 49 -15.30 -12.48 8.80
N GLY A 50 -15.36 -12.62 7.47
CA GLY A 50 -16.30 -11.93 6.61
C GLY A 50 -15.93 -10.50 6.23
N PHE A 51 -14.68 -10.09 6.43
CA PHE A 51 -14.20 -8.80 5.93
C PHE A 51 -14.11 -8.81 4.40
N VAL A 52 -14.40 -7.67 3.77
CA VAL A 52 -14.19 -7.49 2.33
C VAL A 52 -12.75 -7.08 2.10
N LEU A 53 -12.03 -7.87 1.29
CA LEU A 53 -10.60 -7.68 1.07
C LEU A 53 -10.33 -7.00 -0.27
N TYR A 54 -9.46 -6.01 -0.25
CA TYR A 54 -8.91 -5.33 -1.41
C TYR A 54 -7.39 -5.40 -1.36
N ALA A 55 -6.74 -5.31 -2.50
CA ALA A 55 -5.30 -5.13 -2.58
C ALA A 55 -4.95 -3.96 -3.48
N THR A 56 -3.80 -3.33 -3.26
CA THR A 56 -3.17 -2.46 -4.25
C THR A 56 -2.03 -3.20 -4.94
N GLN A 57 -1.73 -2.76 -6.15
CA GLN A 57 -0.65 -3.31 -6.96
C GLN A 57 0.01 -2.19 -7.74
N ASP A 58 1.30 -1.92 -7.46
CA ASP A 58 2.12 -1.11 -8.35
C ASP A 58 2.22 -1.79 -9.71
N TRP A 59 1.97 -1.01 -10.76
CA TRP A 59 1.89 -1.54 -12.12
C TRP A 59 2.46 -0.52 -13.11
N HIS A 60 3.79 -0.29 -13.02
CA HIS A 60 4.47 0.78 -13.73
C HIS A 60 4.79 0.42 -15.18
N PRO A 61 4.52 1.31 -16.15
CA PRO A 61 5.08 1.16 -17.48
C PRO A 61 6.62 1.31 -17.41
N LYS A 62 7.34 0.68 -18.33
CA LYS A 62 8.81 0.72 -18.36
C LYS A 62 9.38 2.16 -18.45
N SER A 63 8.61 3.09 -19.03
CA SER A 63 8.97 4.52 -19.16
C SER A 63 8.53 5.37 -17.97
N HIS A 64 8.24 4.77 -16.81
CA HIS A 64 7.70 5.50 -15.67
C HIS A 64 8.69 6.55 -15.13
N ILE A 65 8.18 7.73 -14.78
CA ILE A 65 8.97 8.89 -14.34
C ILE A 65 9.78 8.65 -13.06
N SER A 66 9.34 7.74 -12.21
CA SER A 66 10.03 7.42 -10.95
C SER A 66 11.25 6.53 -11.12
N PHE A 67 11.51 5.98 -12.30
CA PHE A 67 12.65 5.09 -12.51
C PHE A 67 13.92 5.85 -12.80
N ALA A 68 14.98 5.63 -12.00
CA ALA A 68 16.27 6.26 -12.19
C ALA A 68 16.86 5.95 -13.58
N SER A 69 16.58 4.78 -14.14
CA SER A 69 17.00 4.36 -15.48
C SER A 69 16.49 5.26 -16.61
N ASN A 70 15.37 5.99 -16.37
CA ASN A 70 14.79 6.93 -17.33
C ASN A 70 15.37 8.35 -17.20
N HIS A 71 16.33 8.60 -16.28
CA HIS A 71 16.96 9.90 -16.03
C HIS A 71 18.48 9.80 -16.18
N PRO A 72 19.05 10.08 -17.37
CA PRO A 72 20.49 9.97 -17.62
C PRO A 72 21.33 10.73 -16.58
N GLY A 73 22.28 10.04 -15.95
CA GLY A 73 23.17 10.59 -14.91
C GLY A 73 22.62 10.55 -13.49
N SER A 74 21.36 10.22 -13.28
CA SER A 74 20.77 10.07 -11.94
C SER A 74 20.92 8.64 -11.41
N LYS A 75 20.80 8.52 -10.07
CA LYS A 75 20.87 7.24 -9.36
C LYS A 75 19.58 6.97 -8.58
N PRO A 76 19.27 5.71 -8.30
CA PRO A 76 18.20 5.39 -7.35
C PRO A 76 18.36 6.13 -6.03
N PHE A 77 17.22 6.50 -5.43
CA PHE A 77 17.07 7.26 -4.18
C PHE A 77 17.46 8.74 -4.25
N GLU A 78 17.86 9.25 -5.40
CA GLU A 78 18.01 10.69 -5.61
C GLU A 78 16.63 11.38 -5.70
N ALA A 79 16.56 12.60 -5.17
CA ALA A 79 15.40 13.47 -5.35
C ALA A 79 15.72 14.49 -6.43
N VAL A 80 14.93 14.48 -7.51
CA VAL A 80 15.08 15.39 -8.64
C VAL A 80 13.87 16.34 -8.74
N LYS A 81 14.05 17.46 -9.43
CA LYS A 81 12.96 18.39 -9.75
C LYS A 81 12.48 18.13 -11.17
N ILE A 82 11.20 17.77 -11.30
CA ILE A 82 10.52 17.54 -12.60
C ILE A 82 9.23 18.34 -12.60
N ASP A 83 9.05 19.25 -13.54
CA ASP A 83 7.88 20.11 -13.66
C ASP A 83 7.50 20.82 -12.34
N GLY A 84 8.50 21.30 -11.59
CA GLY A 84 8.33 21.99 -10.31
C GLY A 84 8.06 21.06 -9.10
N ARG A 85 7.84 19.78 -9.32
CA ARG A 85 7.62 18.77 -8.27
C ARG A 85 8.94 18.11 -7.85
N THR A 86 8.97 17.60 -6.62
CA THR A 86 10.07 16.74 -6.18
C THR A 86 9.70 15.30 -6.45
N GLN A 87 10.50 14.61 -7.26
CA GLN A 87 10.37 13.19 -7.56
C GLN A 87 11.55 12.44 -6.94
N VAL A 88 11.27 11.44 -6.12
CA VAL A 88 12.26 10.46 -5.68
C VAL A 88 12.42 9.43 -6.78
N LEU A 89 13.67 9.17 -7.18
CA LEU A 89 13.96 8.16 -8.18
C LEU A 89 14.21 6.80 -7.54
N TRP A 90 13.60 5.79 -8.09
CA TRP A 90 13.66 4.40 -7.61
C TRP A 90 14.41 3.50 -8.60
N PRO A 91 14.94 2.34 -8.17
CA PRO A 91 15.24 1.26 -9.11
C PRO A 91 13.99 0.88 -9.90
N ASP A 92 14.14 0.35 -11.09
CA ASP A 92 13.01 -0.22 -11.85
C ASP A 92 12.37 -1.33 -11.03
N HIS A 93 11.10 -1.18 -10.71
CA HIS A 93 10.34 -2.11 -9.88
C HIS A 93 8.90 -2.22 -10.37
N CYS A 94 8.25 -3.31 -10.07
CA CYS A 94 6.85 -3.56 -10.39
C CYS A 94 6.48 -3.20 -11.83
N VAL A 95 7.42 -3.44 -12.76
CA VAL A 95 7.22 -3.18 -14.19
C VAL A 95 6.12 -4.10 -14.71
N GLN A 96 5.20 -3.54 -15.48
CA GLN A 96 4.05 -4.27 -16.04
C GLN A 96 4.46 -5.57 -16.72
N GLY A 97 3.79 -6.66 -16.34
CA GLY A 97 4.01 -7.99 -16.92
C GLY A 97 5.22 -8.77 -16.38
N THR A 98 6.04 -8.19 -15.49
CA THR A 98 7.16 -8.90 -14.86
C THR A 98 6.73 -9.76 -13.67
N ASP A 99 7.57 -10.72 -13.29
CA ASP A 99 7.34 -11.55 -12.10
C ASP A 99 7.42 -10.70 -10.81
N GLY A 100 8.28 -9.69 -10.77
CA GLY A 100 8.42 -8.76 -9.64
C GLY A 100 7.16 -7.95 -9.36
N ALA A 101 6.36 -7.67 -10.40
CA ALA A 101 5.10 -6.97 -10.27
C ALA A 101 3.92 -7.85 -9.77
N LYS A 102 4.10 -9.17 -9.69
CA LYS A 102 3.03 -10.08 -9.25
C LYS A 102 2.73 -9.93 -7.76
N ILE A 103 1.44 -9.97 -7.41
CA ILE A 103 0.99 -10.12 -6.02
C ILE A 103 1.42 -11.50 -5.50
N LEU A 104 1.93 -11.55 -4.28
CA LEU A 104 2.43 -12.75 -3.63
C LEU A 104 1.37 -13.51 -2.81
N LEU A 105 0.23 -12.90 -2.56
CA LEU A 105 -0.92 -13.52 -1.91
C LEU A 105 -1.84 -14.14 -2.96
N ASP A 106 -2.72 -15.05 -2.53
CA ASP A 106 -3.75 -15.61 -3.41
C ASP A 106 -4.69 -14.48 -3.90
N ALA A 107 -4.63 -14.19 -5.20
CA ALA A 107 -5.43 -13.15 -5.82
C ALA A 107 -6.95 -13.43 -5.72
N GLY A 108 -7.34 -14.68 -5.60
CA GLY A 108 -8.75 -15.09 -5.54
C GLY A 108 -9.47 -14.72 -4.24
N ILE A 109 -8.74 -14.32 -3.19
CA ILE A 109 -9.37 -13.90 -1.94
C ILE A 109 -9.84 -12.45 -1.96
N PHE A 110 -9.29 -11.61 -2.86
CA PHE A 110 -9.63 -10.20 -2.95
C PHE A 110 -10.89 -9.95 -3.79
N GLN A 111 -11.72 -9.02 -3.32
CA GLN A 111 -12.85 -8.49 -4.09
C GLN A 111 -12.35 -7.74 -5.34
N ALA A 112 -11.24 -7.01 -5.19
CA ALA A 112 -10.54 -6.35 -6.29
C ALA A 112 -9.07 -6.12 -5.93
N ILE A 113 -8.23 -6.08 -6.97
CA ILE A 113 -6.83 -5.66 -6.91
C ILE A 113 -6.73 -4.38 -7.74
N VAL A 114 -6.52 -3.26 -7.07
CA VAL A 114 -6.46 -1.94 -7.68
C VAL A 114 -5.03 -1.66 -8.15
N LYS A 115 -4.84 -1.51 -9.45
CA LYS A 115 -3.55 -1.15 -10.03
C LYS A 115 -3.31 0.35 -9.92
N LYS A 116 -2.12 0.74 -9.50
CA LYS A 116 -1.70 2.14 -9.38
C LYS A 116 -0.34 2.39 -10.07
N GLY A 117 0.04 3.65 -10.25
CA GLY A 117 1.28 4.02 -10.92
C GLY A 117 1.32 3.65 -12.40
N GLN A 118 0.17 3.69 -13.09
CA GLN A 118 0.06 3.34 -14.50
C GLN A 118 0.33 4.52 -15.43
N ASP A 119 0.17 5.77 -14.95
CA ASP A 119 0.53 6.95 -15.73
C ASP A 119 2.06 7.13 -15.70
N PRO A 120 2.74 7.14 -16.86
CA PRO A 120 4.19 7.29 -16.89
C PRO A 120 4.70 8.64 -16.36
N LYS A 121 3.84 9.64 -16.17
CA LYS A 121 4.20 11.01 -15.77
C LYS A 121 4.05 11.30 -14.28
N PHE A 122 3.38 10.43 -13.53
CA PHE A 122 3.07 10.66 -12.12
C PHE A 122 3.34 9.42 -11.30
N ASP A 123 4.06 9.59 -10.20
CA ASP A 123 4.21 8.55 -9.19
C ASP A 123 2.87 8.31 -8.46
N SER A 124 2.74 7.17 -7.79
CA SER A 124 1.49 6.79 -7.15
C SER A 124 1.76 5.97 -5.90
N TYR A 125 1.92 6.66 -4.77
CA TYR A 125 2.06 5.96 -3.50
C TYR A 125 0.70 5.52 -2.95
N SER A 126 -0.33 6.35 -3.09
CA SER A 126 -1.66 6.05 -2.58
C SER A 126 -2.42 5.04 -3.46
N GLY A 127 -3.15 4.13 -2.81
CA GLY A 127 -4.14 3.29 -3.48
C GLY A 127 -5.37 4.05 -3.98
N PHE A 128 -5.52 5.35 -3.67
CA PHE A 128 -6.69 6.16 -4.04
C PHE A 128 -6.44 7.13 -5.20
N GLN A 129 -5.21 7.54 -5.41
CA GLN A 129 -4.84 8.50 -6.46
C GLN A 129 -3.34 8.48 -6.72
N ASP A 130 -2.94 8.98 -7.89
CA ASP A 130 -1.56 9.29 -8.21
C ASP A 130 -1.16 10.71 -7.74
N ASP A 131 0.12 11.05 -7.87
CA ASP A 131 0.65 12.36 -7.49
C ASP A 131 0.21 13.49 -8.43
N GLY A 132 -0.40 13.16 -9.56
CA GLY A 132 -1.09 14.10 -10.46
C GLY A 132 -2.53 14.36 -10.07
N GLY A 133 -3.08 13.61 -9.10
CA GLY A 133 -4.45 13.71 -8.61
C GLY A 133 -5.47 12.87 -9.38
N ALA A 134 -5.02 12.03 -10.33
CA ALA A 134 -5.92 11.10 -11.00
C ALA A 134 -6.35 9.99 -10.02
N LYS A 135 -7.65 9.78 -9.91
CA LYS A 135 -8.24 8.82 -8.97
C LYS A 135 -8.17 7.39 -9.52
N THR A 136 -7.91 6.45 -8.61
CA THR A 136 -8.15 5.03 -8.88
C THR A 136 -9.61 4.68 -8.63
N GLU A 137 -9.98 3.43 -8.92
CA GLU A 137 -11.31 2.90 -8.61
C GLU A 137 -11.53 2.56 -7.12
N MET A 138 -10.49 2.63 -6.26
CA MET A 138 -10.56 2.17 -4.85
C MET A 138 -11.72 2.79 -4.08
N ASP A 139 -11.86 4.12 -4.11
CA ASP A 139 -12.92 4.81 -3.36
C ASP A 139 -14.33 4.41 -3.84
N THR A 140 -14.50 4.25 -5.15
CA THR A 140 -15.78 3.78 -5.74
C THR A 140 -16.11 2.36 -5.30
N LEU A 141 -15.14 1.45 -5.33
CA LEU A 141 -15.32 0.06 -4.90
C LEU A 141 -15.72 -0.02 -3.42
N LEU A 142 -15.03 0.72 -2.56
CA LEU A 142 -15.29 0.76 -1.12
C LEU A 142 -16.68 1.34 -0.82
N LYS A 143 -17.06 2.45 -1.45
CA LYS A 143 -18.38 3.07 -1.28
C LYS A 143 -19.50 2.17 -1.78
N THR A 144 -19.33 1.54 -2.92
CA THR A 144 -20.31 0.59 -3.49
C THR A 144 -20.54 -0.61 -2.55
N ALA A 145 -19.49 -1.09 -1.89
CA ALA A 145 -19.58 -2.16 -0.89
C ALA A 145 -20.15 -1.70 0.47
N GLY A 146 -20.35 -0.40 0.65
CA GLY A 146 -20.84 0.19 1.92
C GLY A 146 -19.80 0.19 3.03
N ILE A 147 -18.51 0.17 2.67
CA ILE A 147 -17.41 0.22 3.63
C ILE A 147 -17.32 1.62 4.25
N LYS A 148 -17.11 1.67 5.57
CA LYS A 148 -16.92 2.92 6.35
C LYS A 148 -15.64 2.88 7.18
N LYS A 149 -15.11 1.70 7.44
CA LYS A 149 -13.93 1.44 8.26
C LYS A 149 -12.92 0.65 7.44
N LEU A 150 -11.65 0.93 7.62
CA LEU A 150 -10.57 0.28 6.87
C LEU A 150 -9.45 -0.21 7.80
N VAL A 151 -9.00 -1.41 7.56
CA VAL A 151 -7.74 -1.93 8.08
C VAL A 151 -6.74 -1.93 6.93
N VAL A 152 -5.58 -1.29 7.12
CA VAL A 152 -4.56 -1.11 6.08
C VAL A 152 -3.23 -1.69 6.57
N TYR A 153 -2.55 -2.47 5.75
CA TYR A 153 -1.22 -3.00 6.02
C TYR A 153 -0.53 -3.46 4.73
N GLY A 154 0.77 -3.70 4.78
CA GLY A 154 1.58 -4.17 3.65
C GLY A 154 2.89 -3.41 3.49
N LEU A 155 3.27 -3.08 2.28
CA LEU A 155 4.55 -2.48 1.90
C LEU A 155 4.35 -1.16 1.11
N ALA A 156 5.21 -0.14 1.33
CA ALA A 156 6.03 0.04 2.52
C ALA A 156 5.36 1.02 3.49
N THR A 157 5.59 0.84 4.80
CA THR A 157 4.94 1.64 5.86
C THR A 157 5.07 3.14 5.63
N ASP A 158 6.26 3.59 5.26
CA ASP A 158 6.67 4.99 5.10
C ASP A 158 6.33 5.62 3.74
N TYR A 159 5.78 4.82 2.83
CA TYR A 159 5.34 5.25 1.49
C TYR A 159 3.90 4.82 1.22
N CYS A 160 3.68 3.73 0.52
CA CYS A 160 2.35 3.36 0.01
C CYS A 160 1.33 3.07 1.11
N VAL A 161 1.73 2.46 2.23
CA VAL A 161 0.83 2.22 3.37
C VAL A 161 0.39 3.54 3.99
N MET A 162 1.35 4.44 4.30
CA MET A 162 1.05 5.76 4.87
C MET A 162 0.17 6.59 3.92
N ALA A 163 0.54 6.68 2.64
CA ALA A 163 -0.21 7.47 1.65
C ALA A 163 -1.64 6.93 1.48
N THR A 164 -1.80 5.61 1.37
CA THR A 164 -3.12 4.97 1.28
C THR A 164 -3.97 5.22 2.52
N ALA A 165 -3.38 5.09 3.72
CA ALA A 165 -4.10 5.32 4.98
C ALA A 165 -4.52 6.78 5.16
N ILE A 166 -3.65 7.73 4.77
CA ILE A 166 -3.95 9.17 4.85
C ILE A 166 -5.06 9.54 3.88
N ASP A 167 -5.01 9.09 2.64
CA ASP A 167 -6.05 9.36 1.66
C ASP A 167 -7.37 8.68 2.04
N ALA A 168 -7.32 7.47 2.60
CA ALA A 168 -8.51 6.83 3.15
C ALA A 168 -9.17 7.70 4.23
N ALA A 169 -8.38 8.22 5.19
CA ALA A 169 -8.90 9.09 6.23
C ALA A 169 -9.45 10.42 5.65
N ALA A 170 -8.77 11.01 4.67
CA ALA A 170 -9.21 12.22 3.97
C ALA A 170 -10.53 11.99 3.19
N ASN A 171 -10.77 10.77 2.69
CA ASN A 171 -12.03 10.37 2.04
C ASN A 171 -13.15 10.01 3.05
N GLY A 172 -12.92 10.17 4.36
CA GLY A 172 -13.91 10.01 5.41
C GLY A 172 -14.02 8.59 5.99
N TYR A 173 -13.07 7.69 5.67
CA TYR A 173 -13.02 6.38 6.31
C TYR A 173 -12.37 6.47 7.69
N LYS A 174 -12.85 5.67 8.64
CA LYS A 174 -12.11 5.40 9.87
C LYS A 174 -11.04 4.37 9.57
N VAL A 175 -9.79 4.64 9.96
CA VAL A 175 -8.64 3.84 9.51
C VAL A 175 -7.84 3.29 10.69
N ILE A 176 -7.53 2.01 10.61
CA ILE A 176 -6.52 1.33 11.43
C ILE A 176 -5.39 0.85 10.52
N VAL A 177 -4.14 1.11 10.91
CA VAL A 177 -2.95 0.51 10.30
C VAL A 177 -2.39 -0.55 11.25
N ILE A 178 -2.03 -1.71 10.71
CA ILE A 178 -1.40 -2.79 11.49
C ILE A 178 0.12 -2.75 11.25
N GLU A 179 0.85 -2.21 12.23
CA GLU A 179 2.31 -2.06 12.19
C GLU A 179 3.01 -3.42 12.01
N GLY A 180 2.59 -4.45 12.76
CA GLY A 180 3.19 -5.78 12.72
C GLY A 180 2.93 -6.57 11.42
N LEU A 181 2.05 -6.07 10.55
CA LEU A 181 1.80 -6.57 9.19
C LEU A 181 2.34 -5.61 8.11
N SER A 182 3.20 -4.67 8.50
CA SER A 182 3.81 -3.71 7.59
C SER A 182 5.32 -3.66 7.81
N LYS A 183 6.08 -3.27 6.79
CA LYS A 183 7.51 -3.01 6.85
C LYS A 183 7.83 -1.72 6.13
N GLY A 184 8.74 -0.91 6.66
CA GLY A 184 9.17 0.34 6.05
C GLY A 184 10.54 0.22 5.38
N VAL A 185 10.82 1.13 4.47
CA VAL A 185 12.08 1.20 3.72
C VAL A 185 13.25 1.56 4.65
N ALA A 186 13.04 2.52 5.56
CA ALA A 186 14.07 2.93 6.53
C ALA A 186 13.46 3.14 7.93
N PRO A 187 14.21 2.88 9.01
CA PRO A 187 13.71 3.01 10.39
C PRO A 187 13.20 4.42 10.72
N ASP A 188 13.94 5.46 10.35
CA ASP A 188 13.62 6.84 10.69
C ASP A 188 12.37 7.33 9.95
N THR A 189 12.26 7.04 8.65
CA THR A 189 11.08 7.39 7.86
C THR A 189 9.86 6.59 8.29
N THR A 190 10.04 5.32 8.68
CA THR A 190 8.98 4.48 9.24
C THR A 190 8.42 5.05 10.54
N ALA A 191 9.29 5.42 11.49
CA ALA A 191 8.87 6.03 12.75
C ALA A 191 8.08 7.32 12.51
N LYS A 192 8.60 8.20 11.65
CA LYS A 192 7.93 9.45 11.26
C LYS A 192 6.58 9.20 10.57
N ALA A 193 6.48 8.19 9.74
CA ALA A 193 5.23 7.82 9.07
C ALA A 193 4.15 7.39 10.07
N LEU A 194 4.52 6.55 11.05
CA LEU A 194 3.61 6.12 12.12
C LEU A 194 3.11 7.30 12.96
N GLU A 195 3.99 8.25 13.29
CA GLU A 195 3.61 9.48 13.99
C GLU A 195 2.69 10.36 13.13
N THR A 196 3.01 10.52 11.85
CA THR A 196 2.20 11.29 10.90
C THR A 196 0.79 10.72 10.77
N MET A 197 0.67 9.40 10.66
CA MET A 197 -0.63 8.73 10.61
C MET A 197 -1.43 8.95 11.90
N LYS A 198 -0.82 8.80 13.06
CA LYS A 198 -1.46 9.07 14.36
C LYS A 198 -1.95 10.52 14.48
N ALA A 199 -1.13 11.48 14.06
CA ALA A 199 -1.49 12.91 14.07
C ALA A 199 -2.69 13.25 13.16
N LYS A 200 -2.95 12.40 12.15
CA LYS A 200 -4.12 12.49 11.26
C LYS A 200 -5.33 11.68 11.75
N GLY A 201 -5.31 11.19 13.00
CA GLY A 201 -6.41 10.44 13.60
C GLY A 201 -6.48 8.97 13.18
N ILE A 202 -5.47 8.46 12.48
CA ILE A 202 -5.39 7.06 12.10
C ILE A 202 -4.91 6.25 13.31
N GLN A 203 -5.62 5.19 13.65
CA GLN A 203 -5.18 4.29 14.71
C GLN A 203 -4.04 3.38 14.19
N VAL A 204 -3.00 3.22 15.00
CA VAL A 204 -1.91 2.28 14.70
C VAL A 204 -1.92 1.19 15.77
N LEU A 205 -2.09 -0.05 15.34
CA LEU A 205 -2.02 -1.23 16.19
C LEU A 205 -0.73 -2.01 15.89
N LYS A 206 -0.07 -2.51 16.92
CA LYS A 206 1.12 -3.36 16.73
C LYS A 206 0.78 -4.70 16.10
N GLU A 207 -0.33 -5.31 16.53
CA GLU A 207 -0.81 -6.61 16.04
C GLU A 207 -2.31 -6.54 15.78
N VAL A 208 -2.84 -7.58 15.12
CA VAL A 208 -4.28 -7.70 14.86
C VAL A 208 -5.04 -7.84 16.17
N ASP A 209 -5.93 -6.89 16.44
CA ASP A 209 -6.84 -6.89 17.59
C ASP A 209 -8.28 -6.74 17.07
N MET A 210 -8.97 -7.88 16.97
CA MET A 210 -10.33 -7.93 16.41
C MET A 210 -11.35 -7.14 17.23
N LYS A 211 -11.15 -6.98 18.55
CA LYS A 211 -12.03 -6.17 19.39
C LYS A 211 -11.87 -4.70 19.01
N ARG A 212 -10.62 -4.18 18.98
CA ARG A 212 -10.37 -2.79 18.60
C ARG A 212 -10.77 -2.47 17.17
N ILE A 213 -10.64 -3.44 16.26
CA ILE A 213 -11.11 -3.30 14.86
C ILE A 213 -12.63 -3.22 14.81
N GLY A 214 -13.32 -3.97 15.63
CA GLY A 214 -14.78 -3.90 15.75
C GLY A 214 -15.29 -2.59 16.35
N ASP A 215 -14.55 -2.04 17.31
CA ASP A 215 -14.88 -0.80 18.04
C ASP A 215 -14.52 0.48 17.26
N LEU A 216 -13.90 0.40 16.09
CA LEU A 216 -13.43 1.53 15.25
C LEU A 216 -14.54 2.52 14.83
#